data_6486ead24adf94d2614003033d07bb93
#
_entry.id   6486ead24adf94d2614003033d07bb93
#
_cell.length_a   1.000
_cell.length_b   1.000
_cell.length_c   1.000
_cell.angle_alpha   90.00
_cell.angle_beta   90.00
_cell.angle_gamma   90.00
#
_symmetry.space_group_name_H-M   'P 1'
#
loop_
_entity.id
_entity.type
_entity.pdbx_description
1 polymer ?
#
loop_
_entity_poly.entity_id
_entity_poly.type
_entity_poly.pdbx_seq_one_letter_code
_entity_poly.pdbx_strand_id
1 'polypeptide(L)'
;LQLEALAKIAVALARMRQKDLALQVVQNALQIARRIDLEPFLSSPLKDIAKAFAELGQIDRTFQVIRRIGDADERLEKLSDIAMELAERGKFDHALQIAQKVENDALRSMALVSVAASLAEAGRIDRALRVAQDAYQVAQRIEDAKVRSIVLVGIAGALAEAGQFDRAIEVAEKIEDVLERLKAFATVAAVAREKQKR
;
A
#
# COMPACT_ATOMS: atom_id res chain seq x y z
N LEU A 1 26.10 -0.90 0.79
CA LEU A 1 26.22 -1.71 -0.43
C LEU A 1 25.90 -3.19 -0.21
N GLN A 2 26.62 -3.93 0.66
CA GLN A 2 26.40 -5.37 0.83
C GLN A 2 25.01 -5.70 1.41
N LEU A 3 24.58 -5.02 2.48
CA LEU A 3 23.28 -5.22 3.10
C LEU A 3 22.13 -4.92 2.11
N GLU A 4 22.23 -3.83 1.41
CA GLU A 4 21.23 -3.42 0.41
C GLU A 4 21.13 -4.43 -0.75
N ALA A 5 22.26 -4.91 -1.24
CA ALA A 5 22.29 -5.94 -2.28
C ALA A 5 21.60 -7.22 -1.82
N LEU A 6 21.91 -7.72 -0.60
CA LEU A 6 21.28 -8.90 -0.04
C LEU A 6 19.77 -8.70 0.16
N ALA A 7 19.33 -7.53 0.63
CA ALA A 7 17.92 -7.23 0.81
C ALA A 7 17.17 -7.28 -0.53
N LYS A 8 17.70 -6.66 -1.58
CA LYS A 8 17.13 -6.71 -2.94
C LYS A 8 17.09 -8.12 -3.53
N ILE A 9 18.18 -8.91 -3.32
CA ILE A 9 18.24 -10.32 -3.74
C ILE A 9 17.15 -11.13 -3.03
N ALA A 10 16.95 -10.91 -1.73
CA ALA A 10 15.91 -11.61 -0.96
C ALA A 10 14.51 -11.33 -1.51
N VAL A 11 14.20 -10.07 -1.87
CA VAL A 11 12.94 -9.70 -2.53
C VAL A 11 12.78 -10.42 -3.87
N ALA A 12 13.83 -10.43 -4.70
CA ALA A 12 13.81 -11.11 -5.99
C ALA A 12 13.53 -12.60 -5.85
N LEU A 13 14.24 -13.29 -4.93
CA LEU A 13 14.04 -14.71 -4.64
C LEU A 13 12.63 -15.01 -4.10
N ALA A 14 12.10 -14.17 -3.22
CA ALA A 14 10.74 -14.29 -2.71
C ALA A 14 9.69 -14.18 -3.84
N ARG A 15 9.89 -13.26 -4.77
CA ARG A 15 9.07 -13.09 -5.99
C ARG A 15 9.15 -14.30 -6.92
N MET A 16 10.30 -14.91 -7.03
CA MET A 16 10.52 -16.14 -7.80
C MET A 16 10.02 -17.40 -7.08
N ARG A 17 9.36 -17.26 -5.93
CA ARG A 17 8.88 -18.35 -5.05
C ARG A 17 9.98 -19.29 -4.53
N GLN A 18 11.22 -18.84 -4.54
CA GLN A 18 12.37 -19.57 -3.98
C GLN A 18 12.47 -19.30 -2.46
N LYS A 19 11.50 -19.83 -1.72
CA LYS A 19 11.27 -19.52 -0.31
C LYS A 19 12.50 -19.77 0.57
N ASP A 20 13.13 -20.91 0.43
CA ASP A 20 14.23 -21.31 1.33
C ASP A 20 15.47 -20.43 1.09
N LEU A 21 15.80 -20.17 -0.19
CA LEU A 21 16.89 -19.27 -0.55
C LEU A 21 16.59 -17.82 -0.12
N ALA A 22 15.36 -17.35 -0.31
CA ALA A 22 14.97 -16.02 0.15
C ALA A 22 15.14 -15.88 1.66
N LEU A 23 14.71 -16.88 2.45
CA LEU A 23 14.85 -16.86 3.91
C LEU A 23 16.32 -16.92 4.35
N GLN A 24 17.15 -17.71 3.68
CA GLN A 24 18.59 -17.78 3.97
C GLN A 24 19.27 -16.42 3.71
N VAL A 25 18.98 -15.77 2.59
CA VAL A 25 19.51 -14.46 2.26
C VAL A 25 19.02 -13.38 3.23
N VAL A 26 17.74 -13.44 3.63
CA VAL A 26 17.18 -12.55 4.65
C VAL A 26 17.90 -12.71 6.00
N GLN A 27 18.17 -13.95 6.43
CA GLN A 27 18.90 -14.21 7.68
C GLN A 27 20.29 -13.57 7.64
N ASN A 28 21.03 -13.77 6.54
CA ASN A 28 22.34 -13.16 6.35
C ASN A 28 22.26 -11.61 6.37
N ALA A 29 21.27 -11.04 5.69
CA ALA A 29 21.06 -9.59 5.69
C ALA A 29 20.75 -9.06 7.11
N LEU A 30 19.92 -9.76 7.88
CA LEU A 30 19.60 -9.39 9.27
C LEU A 30 20.81 -9.49 10.21
N GLN A 31 21.70 -10.46 10.00
CA GLN A 31 22.95 -10.57 10.77
C GLN A 31 23.87 -9.37 10.51
N ILE A 32 23.98 -8.93 9.25
CA ILE A 32 24.75 -7.73 8.90
C ILE A 32 24.09 -6.48 9.49
N ALA A 33 22.77 -6.34 9.35
CA ALA A 33 22.03 -5.21 9.88
C ALA A 33 22.16 -5.04 11.40
N ARG A 34 22.36 -6.14 12.17
CA ARG A 34 22.59 -6.08 13.63
C ARG A 34 23.93 -5.48 14.02
N ARG A 35 24.88 -5.40 13.09
CA ARG A 35 26.23 -4.87 13.33
C ARG A 35 26.36 -3.40 12.91
N ILE A 36 25.31 -2.84 12.39
CA ILE A 36 25.28 -1.45 11.90
C ILE A 36 24.52 -0.61 12.93
N ASP A 37 25.21 0.34 13.56
CA ASP A 37 24.63 1.25 14.56
C ASP A 37 24.09 2.56 13.94
N LEU A 38 24.26 2.75 12.62
CA LEU A 38 23.86 3.97 11.92
C LEU A 38 22.47 3.83 11.32
N GLU A 39 21.45 4.27 12.03
CA GLU A 39 20.02 4.19 11.63
C GLU A 39 19.69 4.71 10.22
N PRO A 40 20.25 5.84 9.74
CA PRO A 40 19.88 6.36 8.41
C PRO A 40 20.17 5.40 7.27
N PHE A 41 21.17 4.50 7.44
CA PHE A 41 21.54 3.52 6.42
C PHE A 41 20.79 2.20 6.50
N LEU A 42 19.96 2.02 7.54
CA LEU A 42 19.20 0.79 7.77
C LEU A 42 17.78 0.82 7.25
N SER A 43 17.17 1.99 7.14
CA SER A 43 15.75 2.12 6.79
C SER A 43 15.40 1.45 5.45
N SER A 44 16.11 1.78 4.37
CA SER A 44 15.86 1.19 3.04
C SER A 44 16.13 -0.32 2.99
N PRO A 45 17.26 -0.85 3.49
CA PRO A 45 17.47 -2.30 3.57
C PRO A 45 16.46 -3.02 4.45
N LEU A 46 16.05 -2.44 5.58
CA LEU A 46 15.03 -3.04 6.45
C LEU A 46 13.66 -3.09 5.77
N LYS A 47 13.29 -2.04 5.00
CA LYS A 47 12.08 -2.08 4.15
C LYS A 47 12.14 -3.25 3.16
N ASP A 48 13.25 -3.43 2.44
CA ASP A 48 13.39 -4.51 1.46
C ASP A 48 13.36 -5.90 2.14
N ILE A 49 13.99 -6.07 3.30
CA ILE A 49 13.90 -7.31 4.08
C ILE A 49 12.45 -7.57 4.54
N ALA A 50 11.77 -6.55 5.05
CA ALA A 50 10.37 -6.65 5.45
C ALA A 50 9.47 -7.01 4.27
N LYS A 51 9.72 -6.42 3.10
CA LYS A 51 9.05 -6.72 1.85
C LYS A 51 9.26 -8.17 1.41
N ALA A 52 10.48 -8.71 1.53
CA ALA A 52 10.73 -10.12 1.25
C ALA A 52 9.88 -11.04 2.14
N PHE A 53 9.77 -10.74 3.43
CA PHE A 53 8.87 -11.48 4.33
C PHE A 53 7.40 -11.34 3.93
N ALA A 54 6.95 -10.14 3.57
CA ALA A 54 5.58 -9.89 3.13
C ALA A 54 5.24 -10.64 1.83
N GLU A 55 6.17 -10.68 0.86
CA GLU A 55 6.04 -11.49 -0.36
C GLU A 55 5.87 -12.99 -0.06
N LEU A 56 6.50 -13.48 1.00
CA LEU A 56 6.39 -14.87 1.47
C LEU A 56 5.18 -15.12 2.39
N GLY A 57 4.36 -14.11 2.66
CA GLY A 57 3.21 -14.20 3.57
C GLY A 57 3.56 -14.24 5.06
N GLN A 58 4.81 -13.89 5.42
CA GLN A 58 5.27 -13.86 6.81
C GLN A 58 5.03 -12.47 7.43
N ILE A 59 3.77 -12.10 7.55
CA ILE A 59 3.34 -10.74 7.92
C ILE A 59 3.87 -10.32 9.31
N ASP A 60 3.85 -11.20 10.30
CA ASP A 60 4.38 -10.87 11.63
C ASP A 60 5.87 -10.55 11.59
N ARG A 61 6.66 -11.27 10.78
CA ARG A 61 8.08 -10.96 10.57
C ARG A 61 8.29 -9.65 9.84
N THR A 62 7.41 -9.30 8.90
CA THR A 62 7.40 -7.98 8.27
C THR A 62 7.35 -6.88 9.33
N PHE A 63 6.40 -6.95 10.26
CA PHE A 63 6.28 -5.96 11.34
C PHE A 63 7.46 -5.99 12.30
N GLN A 64 7.99 -7.17 12.65
CA GLN A 64 9.19 -7.28 13.51
C GLN A 64 10.40 -6.55 12.90
N VAL A 65 10.58 -6.65 11.58
CA VAL A 65 11.70 -5.97 10.89
C VAL A 65 11.47 -4.47 10.82
N ILE A 66 10.27 -4.03 10.44
CA ILE A 66 9.94 -2.60 10.32
C ILE A 66 10.07 -1.87 11.66
N ARG A 67 9.74 -2.51 12.78
CA ARG A 67 9.92 -1.94 14.14
C ARG A 67 11.35 -1.55 14.46
N ARG A 68 12.34 -2.02 13.72
CA ARG A 68 13.75 -1.63 13.88
C ARG A 68 14.11 -0.30 13.22
N ILE A 69 13.24 0.26 12.40
CA ILE A 69 13.38 1.63 11.90
C ILE A 69 13.05 2.56 13.06
N GLY A 70 13.97 3.47 13.40
CA GLY A 70 13.86 4.33 14.59
C GLY A 70 12.68 5.30 14.51
N ASP A 71 12.51 5.97 13.38
CA ASP A 71 11.46 6.94 13.17
C ASP A 71 10.08 6.29 13.00
N ALA A 72 9.07 6.77 13.74
CA ALA A 72 7.73 6.21 13.75
C ALA A 72 6.96 6.48 12.47
N ASP A 73 7.05 7.69 11.95
CA ASP A 73 6.36 8.10 10.73
C ASP A 73 6.94 7.38 9.52
N GLU A 74 8.27 7.24 9.48
CA GLU A 74 8.95 6.46 8.45
C GLU A 74 8.53 4.99 8.47
N ARG A 75 8.39 4.37 9.67
CA ARG A 75 7.87 2.99 9.77
C ARG A 75 6.50 2.83 9.13
N LEU A 76 5.58 3.77 9.40
CA LEU A 76 4.22 3.73 8.87
C LEU A 76 4.20 3.93 7.35
N GLU A 77 5.03 4.85 6.85
CA GLU A 77 5.22 5.06 5.41
C GLU A 77 5.73 3.80 4.72
N LYS A 78 6.77 3.15 5.26
CA LYS A 78 7.31 1.90 4.67
C LYS A 78 6.30 0.75 4.68
N LEU A 79 5.45 0.65 5.72
CA LEU A 79 4.38 -0.35 5.74
C LEU A 79 3.32 -0.06 4.68
N SER A 80 2.92 1.20 4.51
CA SER A 80 2.00 1.61 3.46
C SER A 80 2.55 1.29 2.07
N ASP A 81 3.80 1.63 1.81
CA ASP A 81 4.49 1.30 0.55
C ASP A 81 4.48 -0.21 0.25
N ILE A 82 4.81 -1.04 1.27
CA ILE A 82 4.83 -2.50 1.10
C ILE A 82 3.42 -3.02 0.77
N ALA A 83 2.38 -2.49 1.42
CA ALA A 83 1.00 -2.88 1.14
C ALA A 83 0.59 -2.53 -0.29
N MET A 84 0.92 -1.31 -0.75
CA MET A 84 0.64 -0.86 -2.12
C MET A 84 1.36 -1.74 -3.16
N GLU A 85 2.66 -1.97 -2.99
CA GLU A 85 3.43 -2.81 -3.91
C GLU A 85 2.92 -4.27 -3.98
N LEU A 86 2.46 -4.84 -2.85
CA LEU A 86 1.85 -6.17 -2.83
C LEU A 86 0.52 -6.21 -3.57
N ALA A 87 -0.29 -5.14 -3.44
CA ALA A 87 -1.56 -5.01 -4.14
C ALA A 87 -1.36 -4.97 -5.67
N GLU A 88 -0.44 -4.13 -6.16
CA GLU A 88 -0.08 -4.05 -7.58
C GLU A 88 0.38 -5.41 -8.15
N ARG A 89 0.95 -6.25 -7.31
CA ARG A 89 1.40 -7.60 -7.66
C ARG A 89 0.32 -8.68 -7.48
N GLY A 90 -0.91 -8.30 -7.17
CA GLY A 90 -2.02 -9.21 -6.98
C GLY A 90 -1.99 -10.02 -5.66
N LYS A 91 -1.12 -9.64 -4.70
CA LYS A 91 -1.04 -10.26 -3.37
C LYS A 91 -1.99 -9.58 -2.38
N PHE A 92 -3.24 -9.51 -2.76
CA PHE A 92 -4.27 -8.72 -2.08
C PHE A 92 -4.46 -9.07 -0.60
N ASP A 93 -4.40 -10.35 -0.24
CA ASP A 93 -4.60 -10.77 1.16
C ASP A 93 -3.44 -10.32 2.05
N HIS A 94 -2.21 -10.39 1.57
CA HIS A 94 -1.04 -9.88 2.29
C HIS A 94 -1.06 -8.35 2.37
N ALA A 95 -1.41 -7.68 1.26
CA ALA A 95 -1.56 -6.22 1.21
C ALA A 95 -2.59 -5.73 2.23
N LEU A 96 -3.78 -6.36 2.29
CA LEU A 96 -4.83 -6.01 3.24
C LEU A 96 -4.40 -6.22 4.69
N GLN A 97 -3.74 -7.35 5.01
CA GLN A 97 -3.26 -7.62 6.36
C GLN A 97 -2.25 -6.55 6.84
N ILE A 98 -1.41 -6.04 5.94
CA ILE A 98 -0.47 -4.96 6.28
C ILE A 98 -1.22 -3.63 6.39
N ALA A 99 -2.02 -3.26 5.38
CA ALA A 99 -2.74 -1.99 5.35
C ALA A 99 -3.61 -1.79 6.59
N GLN A 100 -4.34 -2.82 7.02
CA GLN A 100 -5.22 -2.77 8.20
C GLN A 100 -4.49 -2.54 9.52
N LYS A 101 -3.19 -2.87 9.59
CA LYS A 101 -2.36 -2.67 10.78
C LYS A 101 -1.56 -1.35 10.76
N VAL A 102 -1.69 -0.54 9.72
CA VAL A 102 -1.11 0.81 9.68
C VAL A 102 -1.91 1.71 10.63
N GLU A 103 -1.26 2.28 11.64
CA GLU A 103 -1.94 3.06 12.69
C GLU A 103 -2.36 4.46 12.22
N ASN A 104 -1.60 5.08 11.31
CA ASN A 104 -1.94 6.38 10.74
C ASN A 104 -3.11 6.25 9.76
N ASP A 105 -4.21 6.95 10.02
CA ASP A 105 -5.45 6.84 9.23
C ASP A 105 -5.28 7.29 7.77
N ALA A 106 -4.45 8.30 7.50
CA ALA A 106 -4.17 8.75 6.13
C ALA A 106 -3.42 7.67 5.34
N LEU A 107 -2.31 7.17 5.87
CA LEU A 107 -1.51 6.12 5.24
C LEU A 107 -2.29 4.80 5.10
N ARG A 108 -3.06 4.44 6.13
CA ARG A 108 -3.94 3.27 6.09
C ARG A 108 -4.97 3.38 4.98
N SER A 109 -5.65 4.53 4.89
CA SER A 109 -6.66 4.76 3.86
C SER A 109 -6.05 4.75 2.46
N MET A 110 -4.88 5.37 2.26
CA MET A 110 -4.15 5.35 0.99
C MET A 110 -3.76 3.92 0.57
N ALA A 111 -3.24 3.12 1.50
CA ALA A 111 -2.92 1.72 1.22
C ALA A 111 -4.17 0.91 0.85
N LEU A 112 -5.30 1.10 1.57
CA LEU A 112 -6.57 0.45 1.24
C LEU A 112 -7.11 0.88 -0.13
N VAL A 113 -6.99 2.17 -0.49
CA VAL A 113 -7.36 2.68 -1.83
C VAL A 113 -6.57 1.98 -2.92
N SER A 114 -5.25 1.85 -2.75
CA SER A 114 -4.40 1.14 -3.72
C SER A 114 -4.81 -0.33 -3.86
N VAL A 115 -5.11 -1.01 -2.74
CA VAL A 115 -5.62 -2.39 -2.79
C VAL A 115 -6.97 -2.48 -3.50
N ALA A 116 -7.88 -1.53 -3.25
CA ALA A 116 -9.19 -1.50 -3.91
C ALA A 116 -9.07 -1.30 -5.42
N ALA A 117 -8.22 -0.36 -5.86
CA ALA A 117 -7.96 -0.11 -7.28
C ALA A 117 -7.37 -1.36 -7.96
N SER A 118 -6.33 -1.95 -7.39
CA SER A 118 -5.70 -3.17 -7.93
C SER A 118 -6.67 -4.37 -7.97
N LEU A 119 -7.57 -4.50 -6.98
CA LEU A 119 -8.65 -5.51 -7.01
C LEU A 119 -9.64 -5.26 -8.14
N ALA A 120 -10.01 -3.99 -8.39
CA ALA A 120 -10.91 -3.60 -9.47
C ALA A 120 -10.30 -3.89 -10.83
N GLU A 121 -9.04 -3.54 -11.05
CA GLU A 121 -8.28 -3.86 -12.26
C GLU A 121 -8.17 -5.37 -12.51
N ALA A 122 -8.03 -6.16 -11.44
CA ALA A 122 -8.03 -7.62 -11.49
C ALA A 122 -9.45 -8.24 -11.66
N GLY A 123 -10.49 -7.43 -11.84
CA GLY A 123 -11.88 -7.88 -12.01
C GLY A 123 -12.54 -8.41 -10.73
N ARG A 124 -11.94 -8.21 -9.57
CA ARG A 124 -12.47 -8.67 -8.28
C ARG A 124 -13.38 -7.61 -7.63
N ILE A 125 -14.41 -7.23 -8.36
CA ILE A 125 -15.23 -6.04 -8.10
C ILE A 125 -15.84 -6.04 -6.69
N ASP A 126 -16.47 -7.14 -6.24
CA ASP A 126 -17.08 -7.20 -4.91
C ASP A 126 -16.08 -6.98 -3.77
N ARG A 127 -14.85 -7.48 -3.95
CA ARG A 127 -13.78 -7.23 -2.97
C ARG A 127 -13.28 -5.79 -3.02
N ALA A 128 -13.12 -5.26 -4.23
CA ALA A 128 -12.71 -3.86 -4.44
C ALA A 128 -13.69 -2.91 -3.74
N LEU A 129 -14.99 -3.13 -3.89
CA LEU A 129 -16.02 -2.29 -3.28
C LEU A 129 -15.98 -2.34 -1.75
N ARG A 130 -15.79 -3.52 -1.15
CA ARG A 130 -15.66 -3.64 0.31
C ARG A 130 -14.44 -2.87 0.82
N VAL A 131 -13.30 -3.05 0.15
CA VAL A 131 -12.05 -2.37 0.56
C VAL A 131 -12.14 -0.86 0.34
N ALA A 132 -12.78 -0.39 -0.74
CA ALA A 132 -13.04 1.04 -0.95
C ALA A 132 -13.96 1.63 0.13
N GLN A 133 -14.96 0.87 0.59
CA GLN A 133 -15.82 1.27 1.70
C GLN A 133 -15.04 1.35 3.02
N ASP A 134 -14.16 0.40 3.30
CA ASP A 134 -13.28 0.44 4.48
C ASP A 134 -12.35 1.65 4.42
N ALA A 135 -11.74 1.91 3.25
CA ALA A 135 -10.90 3.09 3.02
C ALA A 135 -11.67 4.40 3.30
N TYR A 136 -12.93 4.48 2.84
CA TYR A 136 -13.78 5.64 3.07
C TYR A 136 -14.06 5.85 4.56
N GLN A 137 -14.39 4.80 5.30
CA GLN A 137 -14.62 4.88 6.75
C GLN A 137 -13.36 5.35 7.50
N VAL A 138 -12.18 4.87 7.10
CA VAL A 138 -10.91 5.33 7.66
C VAL A 138 -10.67 6.80 7.33
N ALA A 139 -10.91 7.22 6.07
CA ALA A 139 -10.72 8.59 5.61
C ALA A 139 -11.54 9.62 6.40
N GLN A 140 -12.73 9.24 6.88
CA GLN A 140 -13.57 10.12 7.71
C GLN A 140 -12.93 10.51 9.06
N ARG A 141 -11.91 9.77 9.53
CA ARG A 141 -11.18 10.07 10.76
C ARG A 141 -9.96 10.96 10.55
N ILE A 142 -9.60 11.24 9.31
CA ILE A 142 -8.47 12.12 8.97
C ILE A 142 -8.86 13.55 9.34
N GLU A 143 -8.15 14.15 10.30
CA GLU A 143 -8.45 15.51 10.78
C GLU A 143 -8.07 16.57 9.74
N ASP A 144 -6.92 16.42 9.09
CA ASP A 144 -6.48 17.34 8.03
C ASP A 144 -7.40 17.23 6.80
N ALA A 145 -8.18 18.30 6.56
CA ALA A 145 -9.16 18.35 5.47
C ALA A 145 -8.52 18.22 4.08
N LYS A 146 -7.29 18.72 3.90
CA LYS A 146 -6.57 18.62 2.62
C LYS A 146 -6.12 17.19 2.37
N VAL A 147 -5.54 16.54 3.39
CA VAL A 147 -5.14 15.13 3.31
C VAL A 147 -6.36 14.25 3.09
N ARG A 148 -7.45 14.49 3.82
CA ARG A 148 -8.72 13.79 3.63
C ARG A 148 -9.24 13.94 2.19
N SER A 149 -9.20 15.16 1.64
CA SER A 149 -9.63 15.42 0.25
C SER A 149 -8.80 14.62 -0.76
N ILE A 150 -7.47 14.56 -0.59
CA ILE A 150 -6.58 13.76 -1.47
C ILE A 150 -6.95 12.27 -1.41
N VAL A 151 -7.20 11.74 -0.23
CA VAL A 151 -7.61 10.34 -0.07
C VAL A 151 -8.95 10.06 -0.74
N LEU A 152 -9.92 10.98 -0.59
CA LEU A 152 -11.23 10.85 -1.24
C LEU A 152 -11.14 10.85 -2.77
N VAL A 153 -10.20 11.59 -3.37
CA VAL A 153 -9.91 11.49 -4.82
C VAL A 153 -9.53 10.07 -5.21
N GLY A 154 -8.63 9.44 -4.43
CA GLY A 154 -8.23 8.05 -4.67
C GLY A 154 -9.39 7.06 -4.52
N ILE A 155 -10.26 7.25 -3.51
CA ILE A 155 -11.46 6.42 -3.32
C ILE A 155 -12.43 6.54 -4.50
N ALA A 156 -12.68 7.76 -4.97
CA ALA A 156 -13.50 7.98 -6.16
C ALA A 156 -12.92 7.29 -7.39
N GLY A 157 -11.60 7.36 -7.58
CA GLY A 157 -10.89 6.64 -8.64
C GLY A 157 -11.07 5.11 -8.53
N ALA A 158 -10.84 4.52 -7.36
CA ALA A 158 -11.01 3.08 -7.14
C ALA A 158 -12.46 2.60 -7.37
N LEU A 159 -13.47 3.39 -6.98
CA LEU A 159 -14.87 3.11 -7.28
C LEU A 159 -15.17 3.19 -8.77
N ALA A 160 -14.60 4.16 -9.48
CA ALA A 160 -14.74 4.27 -10.93
C ALA A 160 -14.09 3.06 -11.64
N GLU A 161 -12.89 2.63 -11.21
CA GLU A 161 -12.26 1.41 -11.69
C GLU A 161 -13.11 0.16 -11.44
N ALA A 162 -13.86 0.12 -10.34
CA ALA A 162 -14.84 -0.92 -10.07
C ALA A 162 -16.16 -0.77 -10.88
N GLY A 163 -16.28 0.26 -11.73
CA GLY A 163 -17.48 0.54 -12.53
C GLY A 163 -18.62 1.19 -11.75
N GLN A 164 -18.38 1.66 -10.54
CA GLN A 164 -19.39 2.28 -9.67
C GLN A 164 -19.37 3.80 -9.81
N PHE A 165 -19.69 4.29 -11.00
CA PHE A 165 -19.57 5.71 -11.33
C PHE A 165 -20.44 6.61 -10.47
N ASP A 166 -21.69 6.23 -10.19
CA ASP A 166 -22.59 7.02 -9.34
C ASP A 166 -22.00 7.21 -7.93
N ARG A 167 -21.48 6.12 -7.33
CA ARG A 167 -20.82 6.17 -6.03
C ARG A 167 -19.52 6.97 -6.07
N ALA A 168 -18.77 6.87 -7.15
CA ALA A 168 -17.55 7.66 -7.34
C ALA A 168 -17.87 9.15 -7.38
N ILE A 169 -18.93 9.54 -8.05
CA ILE A 169 -19.43 10.93 -8.11
C ILE A 169 -19.88 11.40 -6.72
N GLU A 170 -20.68 10.59 -6.00
CA GLU A 170 -21.12 10.90 -4.62
C GLU A 170 -19.94 11.15 -3.66
N VAL A 171 -18.85 10.37 -3.80
CA VAL A 171 -17.63 10.58 -3.01
C VAL A 171 -16.94 11.87 -3.44
N ALA A 172 -16.84 12.14 -4.75
CA ALA A 172 -16.22 13.35 -5.28
C ALA A 172 -16.95 14.62 -4.81
N GLU A 173 -18.28 14.62 -4.74
CA GLU A 173 -19.09 15.73 -4.26
C GLU A 173 -18.81 16.09 -2.79
N LYS A 174 -18.40 15.11 -1.96
CA LYS A 174 -18.07 15.32 -0.54
C LYS A 174 -16.67 15.89 -0.30
N ILE A 175 -15.88 16.08 -1.35
CA ILE A 175 -14.55 16.67 -1.23
C ILE A 175 -14.68 18.19 -1.01
N GLU A 176 -14.16 18.65 0.13
CA GLU A 176 -14.25 20.08 0.51
C GLU A 176 -13.33 20.96 -0.34
N ASP A 177 -12.11 20.52 -0.59
CA ASP A 177 -11.16 21.24 -1.45
C ASP A 177 -11.60 21.24 -2.90
N VAL A 178 -11.81 22.45 -3.46
CA VAL A 178 -12.33 22.61 -4.82
C VAL A 178 -11.41 22.02 -5.88
N LEU A 179 -10.09 22.16 -5.72
CA LEU A 179 -9.12 21.64 -6.68
C LEU A 179 -9.11 20.12 -6.66
N GLU A 180 -9.09 19.52 -5.46
CA GLU A 180 -9.13 18.07 -5.31
C GLU A 180 -10.48 17.49 -5.78
N ARG A 181 -11.57 18.17 -5.56
CA ARG A 181 -12.88 17.80 -6.09
C ARG A 181 -12.91 17.78 -7.62
N LEU A 182 -12.34 18.79 -8.27
CA LEU A 182 -12.21 18.82 -9.74
C LEU A 182 -11.33 17.68 -10.25
N LYS A 183 -10.23 17.37 -9.55
CA LYS A 183 -9.39 16.20 -9.87
C LYS A 183 -10.17 14.90 -9.76
N ALA A 184 -11.00 14.73 -8.73
CA ALA A 184 -11.83 13.54 -8.57
C ALA A 184 -12.79 13.36 -9.76
N PHE A 185 -13.51 14.40 -10.15
CA PHE A 185 -14.40 14.35 -11.32
C PHE A 185 -13.63 14.03 -12.60
N ALA A 186 -12.47 14.68 -12.81
CA ALA A 186 -11.63 14.40 -13.97
C ALA A 186 -11.15 12.94 -14.00
N THR A 187 -10.77 12.38 -12.85
CA THR A 187 -10.37 10.96 -12.70
C THR A 187 -11.53 10.03 -13.05
N VAL A 188 -12.71 10.26 -12.47
CA VAL A 188 -13.91 9.46 -12.75
C VAL A 188 -14.28 9.50 -14.23
N ALA A 189 -14.25 10.70 -14.84
CA ALA A 189 -14.54 10.85 -16.27
C ALA A 189 -13.51 10.16 -17.16
N ALA A 190 -12.22 10.21 -16.82
CA ALA A 190 -11.17 9.52 -17.55
C ALA A 190 -11.36 8.01 -17.54
N VAL A 191 -11.60 7.42 -16.36
CA VAL A 191 -11.86 5.98 -16.21
C VAL A 191 -13.13 5.56 -16.97
N ALA A 192 -14.21 6.35 -16.88
CA ALA A 192 -15.45 6.07 -17.61
C ALA A 192 -15.22 6.02 -19.13
N ARG A 193 -14.44 6.97 -19.66
CA ARG A 193 -14.08 7.02 -21.08
C ARG A 193 -13.24 5.83 -21.53
N GLU A 194 -12.31 5.37 -20.69
CA GLU A 194 -11.49 4.18 -21.00
C GLU A 194 -12.33 2.91 -21.02
N LYS A 195 -13.25 2.74 -20.08
CA LYS A 195 -14.14 1.57 -20.01
C LYS A 195 -15.14 1.50 -21.15
N GLN A 196 -15.54 2.62 -21.73
CA GLN A 196 -16.40 2.65 -22.91
C GLN A 196 -15.69 2.21 -24.21
N LYS A 197 -14.35 2.24 -24.22
CA LYS A 197 -13.56 1.84 -25.41
C LYS A 197 -13.20 0.35 -25.45
N ARG A 198 -13.40 -0.36 -24.33
CA ARG A 198 -13.16 -1.82 -24.19
C ARG A 198 -14.43 -2.62 -24.45
#